data_82b10b9a9b2ac3b50a927f06ff8118a6
#
_entry.id   82b10b9a9b2ac3b50a927f06ff8118a6
#
_cell.length_a   1.000
_cell.length_b   1.000
_cell.length_c   1.000
_cell.angle_alpha   90.00
_cell.angle_beta   90.00
_cell.angle_gamma   90.00
#
_symmetry.space_group_name_H-M   'P 1'
#
loop_
_entity.id
_entity.type
_entity.pdbx_description
1 polymer ?
#
loop_
_entity_poly.entity_id
_entity_poly.type
_entity_poly.pdbx_seq_one_letter_code
_entity_poly.pdbx_strand_id
1 'polypeptide(L)'
;MLTPLDIENREFKRTMGGYNRDDVEDFMGLILNDYEKLYTENAQLRAQIKNNEKRLDEIIEKSEQQKKEAQENGYNASERP
;
A
#
# COMPACT_ATOMS: atom_id res chain seq x y z
N MET A 1 -5.55 -13.58 -9.49
CA MET A 1 -5.35 -13.60 -8.02
C MET A 1 -6.64 -14.01 -7.34
N LEU A 2 -6.56 -14.85 -6.30
CA LEU A 2 -7.73 -15.25 -5.53
C LEU A 2 -8.29 -14.09 -4.72
N THR A 3 -9.61 -13.98 -4.69
CA THR A 3 -10.30 -13.05 -3.81
C THR A 3 -10.75 -13.77 -2.55
N PRO A 4 -11.06 -13.05 -1.46
CA PRO A 4 -11.62 -13.68 -0.26
C PRO A 4 -12.89 -14.50 -0.55
N LEU A 5 -13.71 -14.01 -1.49
CA LEU A 5 -14.93 -14.73 -1.88
C LEU A 5 -14.63 -16.05 -2.58
N ASP A 6 -13.56 -16.08 -3.40
CA ASP A 6 -13.12 -17.33 -4.05
C ASP A 6 -12.73 -18.38 -3.02
N ILE A 7 -12.08 -17.95 -1.94
CA ILE A 7 -11.67 -18.85 -0.85
C ILE A 7 -12.90 -19.34 -0.08
N GLU A 8 -13.81 -18.42 0.24
CA GLU A 8 -15.02 -18.74 0.98
C GLU A 8 -15.93 -19.71 0.24
N ASN A 9 -16.03 -19.57 -1.06
CA ASN A 9 -16.93 -20.37 -1.90
C ASN A 9 -16.26 -21.59 -2.52
N ARG A 10 -14.99 -21.85 -2.21
CA ARG A 10 -14.28 -23.01 -2.77
C ARG A 10 -14.85 -24.31 -2.25
N GLU A 11 -15.25 -25.18 -3.17
CA GLU A 11 -15.68 -26.53 -2.86
C GLU A 11 -14.57 -27.51 -3.26
N PHE A 12 -14.32 -28.48 -2.42
CA PHE A 12 -13.33 -29.52 -2.66
C PHE A 12 -14.01 -30.82 -3.05
N LYS A 13 -13.34 -31.58 -3.90
CA LYS A 13 -13.76 -32.93 -4.24
C LYS A 13 -13.73 -33.80 -3.00
N ARG A 14 -14.74 -34.69 -2.88
CA ARG A 14 -14.82 -35.59 -1.74
C ARG A 14 -14.43 -37.01 -2.16
N THR A 15 -13.81 -37.71 -1.24
CA THR A 15 -13.47 -39.13 -1.34
C THR A 15 -14.12 -39.86 -0.19
N MET A 16 -13.97 -41.19 -0.15
CA MET A 16 -14.58 -42.02 0.90
C MET A 16 -14.15 -41.64 2.32
N GLY A 17 -12.97 -41.11 2.49
CA GLY A 17 -12.43 -40.71 3.78
C GLY A 17 -12.55 -39.21 4.10
N GLY A 18 -13.24 -38.42 3.24
CA GLY A 18 -13.37 -37.00 3.41
C GLY A 18 -13.04 -36.24 2.14
N TYR A 19 -12.39 -35.08 2.26
CA TYR A 19 -12.01 -34.29 1.10
C TYR A 19 -10.80 -34.91 0.39
N ASN A 20 -10.71 -34.66 -0.93
CA ASN A 20 -9.54 -35.06 -1.71
C ASN A 20 -8.34 -34.25 -1.27
N ARG A 21 -7.32 -34.94 -0.77
CA ARG A 21 -6.13 -34.31 -0.22
C ARG A 21 -5.37 -33.47 -1.24
N ASP A 22 -5.21 -34.01 -2.45
CA ASP A 22 -4.46 -33.32 -3.50
C ASP A 22 -5.17 -32.03 -3.91
N ASP A 23 -6.51 -32.06 -3.99
CA ASP A 23 -7.31 -30.88 -4.32
C ASP A 23 -7.18 -29.78 -3.26
N VAL A 24 -7.17 -30.18 -2.00
CA VAL A 24 -6.97 -29.24 -0.88
C VAL A 24 -5.55 -28.67 -0.89
N GLU A 25 -4.54 -29.53 -1.08
CA GLU A 25 -3.14 -29.11 -1.13
C GLU A 25 -2.88 -28.15 -2.30
N ASP A 26 -3.42 -28.43 -3.47
CA ASP A 26 -3.30 -27.56 -4.64
C ASP A 26 -3.88 -26.17 -4.37
N PHE A 27 -5.07 -26.15 -3.76
CA PHE A 27 -5.70 -24.88 -3.41
C PHE A 27 -4.93 -24.11 -2.35
N MET A 28 -4.40 -24.79 -1.35
CA MET A 28 -3.55 -24.18 -0.33
C MET A 28 -2.28 -23.58 -0.95
N GLY A 29 -1.72 -24.24 -1.96
CA GLY A 29 -0.58 -23.71 -2.72
C GLY A 29 -0.91 -22.43 -3.46
N LEU A 30 -2.10 -22.35 -4.06
CA LEU A 30 -2.57 -21.13 -4.71
C LEU A 30 -2.74 -19.98 -3.71
N ILE A 31 -3.36 -20.30 -2.56
CA ILE A 31 -3.54 -19.31 -1.48
C ILE A 31 -2.19 -18.78 -1.00
N LEU A 32 -1.25 -19.67 -0.75
CA LEU A 32 0.08 -19.28 -0.27
C LEU A 32 0.78 -18.39 -1.27
N ASN A 33 0.74 -18.74 -2.55
CA ASN A 33 1.35 -17.95 -3.61
C ASN A 33 0.75 -16.55 -3.68
N ASP A 34 -0.57 -16.45 -3.64
CA ASP A 34 -1.27 -15.16 -3.69
C ASP A 34 -1.07 -14.36 -2.40
N TYR A 35 -1.02 -15.02 -1.27
CA TYR A 35 -0.73 -14.38 0.01
C TYR A 35 0.67 -13.76 0.02
N GLU A 36 1.66 -14.50 -0.48
CA GLU A 36 3.03 -13.99 -0.58
C GLU A 36 3.12 -12.76 -1.48
N LYS A 37 2.43 -12.79 -2.61
CA LYS A 37 2.37 -11.64 -3.52
C LYS A 37 1.74 -10.42 -2.84
N LEU A 38 0.60 -10.61 -2.19
CA LEU A 38 -0.08 -9.55 -1.48
C LEU A 38 0.73 -9.01 -0.32
N TYR A 39 1.42 -9.88 0.38
CA TYR A 39 2.31 -9.49 1.47
C TYR A 39 3.44 -8.58 0.96
N THR A 40 4.05 -8.96 -0.15
CA THR A 40 5.12 -8.17 -0.78
C THR A 40 4.58 -6.83 -1.30
N GLU A 41 3.47 -6.86 -2.02
CA GLU A 41 2.82 -5.64 -2.53
C GLU A 41 2.43 -4.69 -1.39
N ASN A 42 1.90 -5.25 -0.30
CA ASN A 42 1.52 -4.45 0.87
C ASN A 42 2.74 -3.77 1.49
N ALA A 43 3.85 -4.49 1.62
CA ALA A 43 5.10 -3.92 2.13
C ALA A 43 5.63 -2.81 1.22
N GLN A 44 5.56 -3.00 -0.10
CA GLN A 44 5.96 -1.99 -1.07
C GLN A 44 5.07 -0.75 -1.01
N LEU A 45 3.76 -0.94 -0.92
CA LEU A 45 2.81 0.17 -0.82
C LEU A 45 3.01 0.97 0.47
N ARG A 46 3.25 0.28 1.58
CA ARG A 46 3.55 0.95 2.85
C ARG A 46 4.84 1.77 2.77
N ALA A 47 5.86 1.23 2.11
CA ALA A 47 7.11 1.95 1.89
C ALA A 47 6.90 3.20 1.01
N GLN A 48 6.07 3.08 -0.04
CA GLN A 48 5.73 4.21 -0.89
C GLN A 48 4.96 5.30 -0.13
N ILE A 49 4.00 4.89 0.69
CA ILE A 49 3.23 5.83 1.52
C ILE A 49 4.16 6.58 2.46
N LYS A 50 5.05 5.87 3.14
CA LYS A 50 6.01 6.47 4.06
C LYS A 50 6.94 7.45 3.34
N ASN A 51 7.40 7.09 2.16
CA ASN A 51 8.25 7.94 1.33
C ASN A 51 7.48 9.18 0.85
N ASN A 52 6.23 9.01 0.44
CA ASN A 52 5.38 10.12 0.01
C ASN A 52 5.06 11.07 1.16
N GLU A 53 4.82 10.56 2.35
CA GLU A 53 4.62 11.37 3.55
C GLU A 53 5.85 12.22 3.85
N LYS A 54 7.02 11.61 3.74
CA LYS A 54 8.28 12.31 3.94
C LYS A 54 8.48 13.41 2.92
N ARG A 55 8.19 13.13 1.64
CA ARG A 55 8.25 14.15 0.58
C ARG A 55 7.26 15.28 0.83
N LEU A 56 6.07 14.93 1.29
CA LEU A 56 5.04 15.90 1.60
C LEU A 56 5.50 16.84 2.72
N ASP A 57 6.06 16.28 3.78
CA ASP A 57 6.60 17.05 4.89
C ASP A 57 7.72 17.99 4.42
N GLU A 58 8.62 17.51 3.57
CA GLU A 58 9.68 18.33 2.98
C GLU A 58 9.12 19.47 2.14
N ILE A 59 8.10 19.21 1.36
CA ILE A 59 7.42 20.23 0.55
C ILE A 59 6.75 21.27 1.43
N ILE A 60 6.08 20.83 2.48
CA ILE A 60 5.42 21.71 3.44
C ILE A 60 6.44 22.59 4.12
N GLU A 61 7.56 22.03 4.59
CA GLU A 61 8.63 22.78 5.22
C GLU A 61 9.21 23.83 4.28
N LYS A 62 9.49 23.45 3.04
CA LYS A 62 9.99 24.38 2.02
C LYS A 62 8.96 25.47 1.72
N SER A 63 7.69 25.12 1.62
CA SER A 63 6.63 26.07 1.36
C SER A 63 6.50 27.08 2.51
N GLU A 64 6.56 26.62 3.75
CA GLU A 64 6.51 27.46 4.92
C GLU A 64 7.74 28.38 5.01
N GLN A 65 8.91 27.85 4.70
CA GLN A 65 10.14 28.62 4.68
C GLN A 65 10.11 29.68 3.59
N GLN A 66 9.69 29.33 2.38
CA GLN A 66 9.54 30.28 1.28
C GLN A 66 8.53 31.36 1.61
N LYS A 67 7.42 30.99 2.22
CA LYS A 67 6.40 31.92 2.65
C LYS A 67 6.94 32.89 3.70
N LYS A 68 7.72 32.38 4.63
CA LYS A 68 8.36 33.18 5.67
C LYS A 68 9.37 34.15 5.07
N GLU A 69 10.22 33.67 4.15
CA GLU A 69 11.17 34.50 3.42
C GLU A 69 10.47 35.57 2.58
N ALA A 70 9.38 35.20 1.92
CA ALA A 70 8.59 36.13 1.13
C ALA A 70 7.94 37.19 2.01
N GLN A 71 7.50 36.85 3.21
CA GLN A 71 6.98 37.83 4.17
C GLN A 71 8.05 38.81 4.64
N GLU A 72 9.27 38.32 4.89
CA GLU A 72 10.37 39.16 5.31
C GLU A 72 10.86 40.07 4.17
N ASN A 73 11.06 39.49 2.99
CA ASN A 73 11.62 40.22 1.85
C ASN A 73 10.53 40.90 1.03
N GLY A 74 9.38 40.24 0.87
CA GLY A 74 8.27 40.78 0.12
C GLY A 74 7.58 41.97 0.79
N TYR A 75 7.57 41.99 2.10
CA TYR A 75 7.06 43.08 2.90
C TYR A 75 7.84 44.37 2.60
N ASN A 76 9.15 44.26 2.62
CA ASN A 76 10.01 45.41 2.30
C ASN A 76 9.83 45.87 0.86
N ALA A 77 9.61 44.91 -0.07
CA ALA A 77 9.38 45.24 -1.47
C ALA A 77 8.02 45.88 -1.69
N SER A 78 7.01 45.47 -0.96
CA SER A 78 5.64 46.02 -1.10
C SER A 78 5.49 47.38 -0.41
N GLU A 79 6.34 47.73 0.52
CA GLU A 79 6.35 49.06 1.14
C GLU A 79 6.99 50.11 0.25
N ARG A 80 7.73 49.70 -0.73
CA ARG A 80 8.35 50.64 -1.66
C ARG A 80 7.29 51.22 -2.58
N PRO A 81 7.15 52.50 -2.64
CA PRO A 81 6.24 53.15 -3.55
C PRO A 81 6.56 52.91 -5.01
#